data_195f2bdfe3dad9afa3ccb6424d7501ed
#
_entry.id   195f2bdfe3dad9afa3ccb6424d7501ed
#
_cell.length_a   1.000
_cell.length_b   1.000
_cell.length_c   1.000
_cell.angle_alpha   90.00
_cell.angle_beta   90.00
_cell.angle_gamma   90.00
#
_symmetry.space_group_name_H-M   'P 1'
#
loop_
_entity.id
_entity.type
_entity.pdbx_description
1 polymer ?
#
loop_
_entity_poly.entity_id
_entity_poly.type
_entity_poly.pdbx_seq_one_letter_code
_entity_poly.pdbx_strand_id
1 'polypeptide(L)'
;MKTFLRIFTLLFGIVSFAQTTVTGTVNDESGMPLPGANVIVMGTSSGAISDFDGKFTLSVSQAPPFTVQISSVGFTSATEEVTANNQDLSITLIEGSFLDEVVVTASRVPQRIFESPVTVEKYSLKNIQRTPSADFFEGLQNVKGVQMNQSGLVFSQVNTRGFGTAYNEGFVTMVDGMNTQAPVFGFAVGNLIGLNELDVESVELLPGSASALYGMDAYKGIMSIKSKSPFEHEGISGYYRSGTTQQEVGGNNAFTDFGIRIAKKLSDKW
;
A
#
# COMPACT_ATOMS: atom_id res chain seq x y z
N MET A 1 47.78 -30.39 29.62
CA MET A 1 46.37 -30.59 29.34
C MET A 1 45.45 -29.72 30.21
N LYS A 2 45.56 -29.74 31.55
CA LYS A 2 44.72 -28.95 32.45
C LYS A 2 44.85 -27.43 32.29
N THR A 3 46.03 -26.94 31.93
CA THR A 3 46.25 -25.52 31.70
C THR A 3 45.67 -25.01 30.38
N PHE A 4 45.72 -25.81 29.33
CA PHE A 4 45.15 -25.53 28.03
C PHE A 4 43.61 -25.49 28.08
N LEU A 5 43.01 -26.37 28.87
CA LEU A 5 41.56 -26.41 29.07
C LEU A 5 41.07 -25.17 29.85
N ARG A 6 41.86 -24.65 30.80
CA ARG A 6 41.52 -23.44 31.55
C ARG A 6 41.61 -22.17 30.69
N ILE A 7 42.57 -22.11 29.77
CA ILE A 7 42.68 -20.99 28.81
C ILE A 7 41.56 -21.03 27.80
N PHE A 8 41.18 -22.23 27.32
CA PHE A 8 40.06 -22.41 26.41
C PHE A 8 38.71 -22.03 27.04
N THR A 9 38.50 -22.34 28.33
CA THR A 9 37.28 -21.95 29.07
C THR A 9 37.21 -20.41 29.32
N LEU A 10 38.35 -19.76 29.42
CA LEU A 10 38.44 -18.29 29.61
C LEU A 10 38.14 -17.52 28.28
N LEU A 11 38.45 -18.13 27.16
CA LEU A 11 38.18 -17.53 25.84
C LEU A 11 36.71 -17.59 25.43
N PHE A 12 35.91 -18.49 26.02
CA PHE A 12 34.49 -18.65 25.70
C PHE A 12 33.57 -17.67 26.44
N GLY A 13 34.12 -16.86 27.35
CA GLY A 13 33.35 -15.98 28.25
C GLY A 13 33.07 -14.58 27.73
N ILE A 14 33.48 -14.21 26.51
CA ILE A 14 33.33 -12.81 26.02
C ILE A 14 32.48 -12.76 24.74
N VAL A 15 31.29 -13.34 24.76
CA VAL A 15 30.26 -12.95 23.82
C VAL A 15 29.34 -11.98 24.57
N SER A 16 29.85 -10.76 24.76
CA SER A 16 29.03 -9.64 25.22
C SER A 16 28.22 -9.17 24.01
N PHE A 17 26.93 -9.51 23.97
CA PHE A 17 25.99 -8.85 23.05
C PHE A 17 25.89 -7.40 23.52
N ALA A 18 26.53 -6.50 22.79
CA ALA A 18 26.37 -5.06 23.01
C ALA A 18 24.92 -4.72 22.60
N GLN A 19 24.04 -4.63 23.58
CA GLN A 19 22.69 -4.14 23.37
C GLN A 19 22.74 -2.62 23.27
N THR A 20 22.23 -2.07 22.18
CA THR A 20 22.09 -0.62 22.01
C THR A 20 20.72 -0.21 22.55
N THR A 21 20.73 0.75 23.45
CA THR A 21 19.50 1.36 23.97
C THR A 21 19.38 2.77 23.40
N VAL A 22 18.21 3.10 22.91
CA VAL A 22 17.86 4.45 22.42
C VAL A 22 16.60 4.89 23.13
N THR A 23 16.64 6.07 23.70
CA THR A 23 15.47 6.72 24.31
C THR A 23 15.05 7.93 23.50
N GLY A 24 13.85 8.39 23.68
CA GLY A 24 13.42 9.62 23.04
C GLY A 24 11.98 9.97 23.33
N THR A 25 11.58 11.13 22.80
CA THR A 25 10.22 11.64 22.88
C THR A 25 9.69 11.94 21.50
N VAL A 26 8.41 11.62 21.27
CA VAL A 26 7.69 11.91 20.02
C VAL A 26 6.59 12.92 20.35
N ASN A 27 6.66 14.08 19.71
CA ASN A 27 5.69 15.17 19.88
C ASN A 27 5.08 15.55 18.51
N ASP A 28 3.97 16.27 18.56
CA ASP A 28 3.43 16.98 17.39
C ASP A 28 4.11 18.37 17.22
N GLU A 29 3.70 19.11 16.17
CA GLU A 29 4.20 20.47 15.89
C GLU A 29 3.83 21.48 16.98
N SER A 30 2.81 21.20 17.79
CA SER A 30 2.37 22.02 18.92
C SER A 30 3.17 21.70 20.20
N GLY A 31 4.04 20.69 20.16
CA GLY A 31 4.79 20.19 21.30
C GLY A 31 4.00 19.26 22.21
N MET A 32 2.82 18.80 21.79
CA MET A 32 2.04 17.81 22.55
C MET A 32 2.60 16.41 22.34
N PRO A 33 2.72 15.60 23.40
CA PRO A 33 3.22 14.24 23.29
C PRO A 33 2.29 13.37 22.44
N LEU A 34 2.87 12.51 21.58
CA LEU A 34 2.16 11.56 20.74
C LEU A 34 2.25 10.15 21.34
N PRO A 35 1.21 9.69 22.03
CA PRO A 35 1.14 8.32 22.53
C PRO A 35 0.87 7.34 21.39
N GLY A 36 1.43 6.14 21.49
CA GLY A 36 1.21 5.08 20.51
C GLY A 36 1.96 5.27 19.18
N ALA A 37 2.92 6.20 19.12
CA ALA A 37 3.80 6.31 17.97
C ALA A 37 4.72 5.08 17.87
N ASN A 38 4.85 4.53 16.68
CA ASN A 38 5.62 3.33 16.41
C ASN A 38 7.03 3.72 15.95
N VAL A 39 8.05 3.21 16.63
CA VAL A 39 9.48 3.45 16.36
C VAL A 39 10.09 2.13 15.93
N ILE A 40 10.51 2.00 14.66
CA ILE A 40 11.02 0.75 14.07
C ILE A 40 12.42 0.99 13.51
N VAL A 41 13.34 0.04 13.76
CA VAL A 41 14.66 0.03 13.10
C VAL A 41 14.49 -0.43 11.66
N MET A 42 14.90 0.40 10.71
CA MET A 42 14.77 0.10 9.28
C MET A 42 15.48 -1.19 8.91
N GLY A 43 14.79 -2.03 8.14
CA GLY A 43 15.31 -3.33 7.70
C GLY A 43 15.23 -4.44 8.74
N THR A 44 14.62 -4.20 9.91
CA THR A 44 14.41 -5.21 10.96
C THR A 44 12.95 -5.23 11.45
N SER A 45 12.64 -6.19 12.31
CA SER A 45 11.36 -6.24 13.03
C SER A 45 11.45 -5.66 14.46
N SER A 46 12.58 -5.08 14.83
CA SER A 46 12.79 -4.50 16.15
C SER A 46 12.17 -3.11 16.24
N GLY A 47 11.37 -2.87 17.26
CA GLY A 47 10.68 -1.61 17.44
C GLY A 47 10.24 -1.37 18.89
N ALA A 48 9.77 -0.16 19.14
CA ALA A 48 9.16 0.29 20.39
C ALA A 48 7.93 1.15 20.10
N ILE A 49 7.09 1.34 21.09
CA ILE A 49 5.91 2.19 21.02
C ILE A 49 6.04 3.27 22.09
N SER A 50 5.68 4.52 21.77
CA SER A 50 5.67 5.61 22.73
C SER A 50 4.54 5.47 23.75
N ASP A 51 4.84 5.84 24.98
CA ASP A 51 3.90 5.88 26.11
C ASP A 51 2.96 7.12 26.08
N PHE A 52 2.18 7.33 27.13
CA PHE A 52 1.24 8.46 27.23
C PHE A 52 1.93 9.83 27.26
N ASP A 53 3.21 9.89 27.67
CA ASP A 53 4.02 11.10 27.67
C ASP A 53 4.83 11.24 26.36
N GLY A 54 4.55 10.42 25.35
CA GLY A 54 5.27 10.39 24.08
C GLY A 54 6.66 9.77 24.17
N LYS A 55 7.07 9.21 25.32
CA LYS A 55 8.40 8.65 25.53
C LYS A 55 8.50 7.23 25.03
N PHE A 56 9.64 6.87 24.48
CA PHE A 56 9.94 5.49 24.09
C PHE A 56 11.32 5.05 24.53
N THR A 57 11.49 3.75 24.69
CA THR A 57 12.78 3.11 24.91
C THR A 57 12.90 1.93 23.93
N LEU A 58 13.84 2.03 23.02
CA LEU A 58 14.14 1.02 22.02
C LEU A 58 15.42 0.29 22.40
N SER A 59 15.36 -1.04 22.51
CA SER A 59 16.51 -1.90 22.81
C SER A 59 16.75 -2.85 21.64
N VAL A 60 17.91 -2.76 21.00
CA VAL A 60 18.26 -3.55 19.82
C VAL A 60 19.64 -4.19 19.96
N SER A 61 19.82 -5.33 19.31
CA SER A 61 21.10 -6.05 19.28
C SER A 61 22.07 -5.55 18.21
N GLN A 62 21.69 -4.47 17.50
CA GLN A 62 22.49 -3.87 16.44
C GLN A 62 23.34 -2.72 16.97
N ALA A 63 24.62 -2.69 16.59
CA ALA A 63 25.49 -1.56 16.89
C ALA A 63 25.18 -0.35 15.98
N PRO A 64 25.27 0.88 16.48
CA PRO A 64 25.17 2.08 15.65
C PRO A 64 26.31 2.13 14.58
N PRO A 65 26.10 2.81 13.43
CA PRO A 65 24.92 3.60 13.09
C PRO A 65 23.78 2.77 12.48
N PHE A 66 22.55 3.16 12.74
CA PHE A 66 21.36 2.62 12.09
C PHE A 66 20.23 3.68 12.07
N THR A 67 19.28 3.51 11.15
CA THR A 67 18.16 4.43 10.98
C THR A 67 16.91 3.87 11.66
N VAL A 68 16.20 4.71 12.40
CA VAL A 68 14.87 4.43 12.94
C VAL A 68 13.83 5.19 12.15
N GLN A 69 12.71 4.55 11.86
CA GLN A 69 11.52 5.18 11.30
C GLN A 69 10.47 5.34 12.40
N ILE A 70 9.94 6.55 12.52
CA ILE A 70 8.92 6.89 13.49
C ILE A 70 7.63 7.20 12.74
N SER A 71 6.53 6.58 13.14
CA SER A 71 5.22 6.75 12.51
C SER A 71 4.10 6.78 13.55
N SER A 72 3.10 7.62 13.31
CA SER A 72 1.88 7.69 14.11
C SER A 72 0.69 7.88 13.19
N VAL A 73 -0.49 7.43 13.63
CA VAL A 73 -1.73 7.59 12.85
C VAL A 73 -2.08 9.07 12.76
N GLY A 74 -2.22 9.58 11.55
CA GLY A 74 -2.51 10.99 11.31
C GLY A 74 -1.27 11.87 11.12
N PHE A 75 -0.06 11.30 11.17
CA PHE A 75 1.20 12.04 11.04
C PHE A 75 2.07 11.51 9.91
N THR A 76 2.86 12.39 9.33
CA THR A 76 3.89 12.02 8.35
C THR A 76 5.03 11.30 9.07
N SER A 77 5.47 10.16 8.53
CA SER A 77 6.58 9.40 9.11
C SER A 77 7.88 10.19 9.02
N ALA A 78 8.64 10.18 10.11
CA ALA A 78 10.00 10.73 10.17
C ALA A 78 11.04 9.62 10.24
N THR A 79 12.26 9.93 9.83
CA THR A 79 13.42 9.02 9.95
C THR A 79 14.56 9.74 10.67
N GLU A 80 15.17 9.07 11.64
CA GLU A 80 16.28 9.59 12.40
C GLU A 80 17.44 8.59 12.43
N GLU A 81 18.67 9.09 12.38
CA GLU A 81 19.87 8.27 12.46
C GLU A 81 20.36 8.16 13.92
N VAL A 82 20.51 6.93 14.36
CA VAL A 82 21.11 6.61 15.67
C VAL A 82 22.61 6.38 15.45
N THR A 83 23.42 7.24 16.00
CA THR A 83 24.88 7.22 15.84
C THR A 83 25.63 6.73 17.08
N ALA A 84 24.98 6.68 18.25
CA ALA A 84 25.57 6.28 19.51
C ALA A 84 24.62 5.44 20.36
N ASN A 85 25.21 4.65 21.28
CA ASN A 85 24.43 3.99 22.33
C ASN A 85 23.98 5.00 23.38
N ASN A 86 22.81 4.76 23.98
CA ASN A 86 22.14 5.67 24.93
C ASN A 86 21.85 7.08 24.36
N GLN A 87 21.62 7.16 23.04
CA GLN A 87 21.20 8.41 22.41
C GLN A 87 19.75 8.71 22.79
N ASP A 88 19.50 9.99 23.11
CA ASP A 88 18.16 10.52 23.36
C ASP A 88 17.69 11.29 22.11
N LEU A 89 16.54 10.93 21.57
CA LEU A 89 15.98 11.50 20.36
C LEU A 89 14.78 12.38 20.69
N SER A 90 14.75 13.57 20.13
CA SER A 90 13.56 14.42 20.16
C SER A 90 12.97 14.52 18.77
N ILE A 91 11.83 13.88 18.58
CA ILE A 91 11.18 13.74 17.27
C ILE A 91 9.91 14.57 17.27
N THR A 92 9.78 15.45 16.28
CA THR A 92 8.53 16.15 16.01
C THR A 92 7.91 15.57 14.75
N LEU A 93 6.73 14.97 14.88
CA LEU A 93 5.96 14.52 13.71
C LEU A 93 5.04 15.64 13.26
N ILE A 94 5.07 15.89 11.96
CA ILE A 94 4.19 16.83 11.28
C ILE A 94 2.85 16.13 11.07
N GLU A 95 1.75 16.80 11.39
CA GLU A 95 0.42 16.28 11.14
C GLU A 95 0.30 15.92 9.65
N GLY A 96 0.22 14.62 9.38
CA GLY A 96 0.05 14.08 8.04
C GLY A 96 -1.37 14.33 7.62
N SER A 97 -1.56 15.37 6.84
CA SER A 97 -2.82 15.58 6.19
C SER A 97 -3.12 14.34 5.33
N PHE A 98 -4.20 13.60 5.59
CA PHE A 98 -4.81 12.68 4.63
C PHE A 98 -5.18 13.42 3.33
N LEU A 99 -4.91 14.71 3.26
CA LEU A 99 -5.20 15.69 2.24
C LEU A 99 -4.10 15.79 1.16
N ASP A 100 -2.93 15.15 1.38
CA ASP A 100 -1.82 15.17 0.41
C ASP A 100 -1.86 13.99 -0.58
N GLU A 101 -2.96 13.25 -0.62
CA GLU A 101 -3.12 12.20 -1.60
C GLU A 101 -3.20 12.78 -3.01
N VAL A 102 -2.16 12.51 -3.78
CA VAL A 102 -2.04 12.98 -5.16
C VAL A 102 -2.83 12.07 -6.09
N VAL A 103 -3.63 12.67 -6.95
CA VAL A 103 -4.36 12.00 -8.04
C VAL A 103 -3.97 12.60 -9.39
N VAL A 104 -4.05 11.80 -10.42
CA VAL A 104 -3.70 12.20 -11.80
C VAL A 104 -4.92 12.25 -12.69
N THR A 105 -5.93 11.45 -12.38
CA THR A 105 -7.10 11.22 -13.24
C THR A 105 -7.94 12.48 -13.49
N ALA A 106 -7.97 13.42 -12.53
CA ALA A 106 -8.82 14.62 -12.64
C ALA A 106 -8.36 15.62 -13.69
N SER A 107 -7.06 15.74 -13.95
CA SER A 107 -6.49 16.78 -14.81
C SER A 107 -5.37 16.28 -15.73
N ARG A 108 -5.03 14.99 -15.70
CA ARG A 108 -3.87 14.37 -16.34
C ARG A 108 -2.51 14.89 -15.85
N VAL A 109 -2.49 15.69 -14.80
CA VAL A 109 -1.29 16.13 -14.08
C VAL A 109 -1.43 15.74 -12.61
N PRO A 110 -0.34 15.39 -11.94
CA PRO A 110 -0.39 15.15 -10.50
C PRO A 110 -0.87 16.38 -9.76
N GLN A 111 -1.94 16.24 -8.97
CA GLN A 111 -2.48 17.31 -8.12
C GLN A 111 -3.06 16.71 -6.84
N ARG A 112 -3.18 17.52 -5.81
CA ARG A 112 -3.81 17.10 -4.57
C ARG A 112 -5.30 16.85 -4.79
N ILE A 113 -5.85 15.83 -4.11
CA ILE A 113 -7.27 15.46 -4.25
C ILE A 113 -8.20 16.66 -4.01
N PHE A 114 -7.88 17.53 -3.04
CA PHE A 114 -8.68 18.70 -2.70
C PHE A 114 -8.53 19.89 -3.68
N GLU A 115 -7.49 19.89 -4.47
CA GLU A 115 -7.30 20.87 -5.55
C GLU A 115 -8.01 20.45 -6.83
N SER A 116 -8.49 19.22 -6.86
CA SER A 116 -9.19 18.67 -8.00
C SER A 116 -10.56 19.34 -8.18
N PRO A 117 -10.87 19.87 -9.39
CA PRO A 117 -12.16 20.47 -9.69
C PRO A 117 -13.29 19.43 -9.78
N VAL A 118 -12.96 18.15 -9.78
CA VAL A 118 -13.90 17.03 -9.88
C VAL A 118 -13.62 16.03 -8.76
N THR A 119 -14.66 15.31 -8.34
CA THR A 119 -14.53 14.26 -7.34
C THR A 119 -13.73 13.11 -7.92
N VAL A 120 -12.62 12.76 -7.29
CA VAL A 120 -11.86 11.54 -7.55
C VAL A 120 -11.85 10.71 -6.29
N GLU A 121 -12.15 9.44 -6.44
CA GLU A 121 -12.04 8.46 -5.36
C GLU A 121 -10.80 7.60 -5.63
N LYS A 122 -9.92 7.49 -4.64
CA LYS A 122 -8.71 6.69 -4.74
C LYS A 122 -8.77 5.45 -3.87
N TYR A 123 -8.51 4.32 -4.48
CA TYR A 123 -8.41 3.02 -3.82
C TYR A 123 -6.94 2.62 -3.75
N SER A 124 -6.36 2.80 -2.58
CA SER A 124 -4.92 2.65 -2.36
C SER A 124 -4.49 1.18 -2.30
N LEU A 125 -3.19 0.93 -2.45
CA LEU A 125 -2.58 -0.40 -2.27
C LEU A 125 -2.98 -1.07 -0.94
N LYS A 126 -3.03 -0.29 0.15
CA LYS A 126 -3.45 -0.79 1.47
C LYS A 126 -4.89 -1.31 1.46
N ASN A 127 -5.78 -0.64 0.74
CA ASN A 127 -7.17 -1.06 0.59
C ASN A 127 -7.26 -2.34 -0.26
N ILE A 128 -6.49 -2.40 -1.36
CA ILE A 128 -6.39 -3.59 -2.22
C ILE A 128 -5.96 -4.81 -1.41
N GLN A 129 -4.88 -4.69 -0.65
CA GLN A 129 -4.34 -5.80 0.16
C GLN A 129 -5.25 -6.25 1.31
N ARG A 130 -6.11 -5.37 1.80
CA ARG A 130 -7.05 -5.67 2.90
C ARG A 130 -8.39 -6.22 2.42
N THR A 131 -8.63 -6.22 1.13
CA THR A 131 -9.89 -6.72 0.57
C THR A 131 -9.95 -8.24 0.69
N PRO A 132 -10.90 -8.80 1.46
CA PRO A 132 -11.04 -10.22 1.68
C PRO A 132 -11.87 -10.88 0.56
N SER A 133 -11.48 -10.67 -0.69
CA SER A 133 -12.18 -11.18 -1.87
C SER A 133 -11.21 -11.90 -2.82
N ALA A 134 -11.76 -12.63 -3.77
CA ALA A 134 -10.96 -13.34 -4.77
C ALA A 134 -10.25 -12.38 -5.74
N ASP A 135 -10.81 -11.18 -5.93
CA ASP A 135 -10.27 -10.15 -6.81
C ASP A 135 -10.41 -8.77 -6.13
N PHE A 136 -9.42 -7.89 -6.31
CA PHE A 136 -9.47 -6.54 -5.78
C PHE A 136 -10.60 -5.68 -6.37
N PHE A 137 -11.11 -6.05 -7.55
CA PHE A 137 -12.29 -5.41 -8.16
C PHE A 137 -13.50 -5.48 -7.25
N GLU A 138 -13.71 -6.58 -6.55
CA GLU A 138 -14.82 -6.69 -5.60
C GLU A 138 -14.70 -5.67 -4.45
N GLY A 139 -13.50 -5.31 -4.06
CA GLY A 139 -13.24 -4.28 -3.05
C GLY A 139 -13.67 -2.88 -3.50
N LEU A 140 -13.72 -2.62 -4.80
CA LEU A 140 -14.16 -1.34 -5.35
C LEU A 140 -15.64 -1.04 -5.07
N GLN A 141 -16.47 -2.04 -4.78
CA GLN A 141 -17.87 -1.82 -4.37
C GLN A 141 -17.99 -1.00 -3.07
N ASN A 142 -16.92 -0.97 -2.25
CA ASN A 142 -16.89 -0.17 -1.02
C ASN A 142 -16.54 1.31 -1.28
N VAL A 143 -16.18 1.65 -2.51
CA VAL A 143 -15.89 3.02 -2.92
C VAL A 143 -17.19 3.76 -3.17
N LYS A 144 -17.27 5.00 -2.69
CA LYS A 144 -18.48 5.81 -2.78
C LYS A 144 -18.93 6.02 -4.24
N GLY A 145 -20.19 5.73 -4.51
CA GLY A 145 -20.79 5.92 -5.85
C GLY A 145 -20.39 4.88 -6.89
N VAL A 146 -19.73 3.81 -6.47
CA VAL A 146 -19.38 2.66 -7.30
C VAL A 146 -20.42 1.56 -7.14
N GLN A 147 -20.76 0.94 -8.25
CA GLN A 147 -21.60 -0.26 -8.32
C GLN A 147 -20.85 -1.32 -9.14
N MET A 148 -20.93 -2.56 -8.68
CA MET A 148 -20.34 -3.68 -9.39
C MET A 148 -21.43 -4.43 -10.15
N ASN A 149 -21.22 -4.62 -11.44
CA ASN A 149 -21.99 -5.58 -12.23
C ASN A 149 -21.18 -6.87 -12.34
N GLN A 150 -21.72 -7.93 -11.79
CA GLN A 150 -21.08 -9.24 -11.85
C GLN A 150 -21.86 -10.16 -12.79
N SER A 151 -21.17 -10.63 -13.83
CA SER A 151 -21.71 -11.58 -14.78
C SER A 151 -20.96 -12.91 -14.68
N GLY A 152 -21.44 -13.77 -13.79
CA GLY A 152 -20.79 -15.04 -13.45
C GLY A 152 -19.74 -14.92 -12.35
N LEU A 153 -18.92 -15.97 -12.18
CA LEU A 153 -17.92 -16.05 -11.09
C LEU A 153 -16.65 -15.23 -11.36
N VAL A 154 -16.38 -14.88 -12.60
CA VAL A 154 -15.07 -14.36 -13.02
C VAL A 154 -15.16 -12.97 -13.64
N PHE A 155 -16.32 -12.55 -14.10
CA PHE A 155 -16.49 -11.30 -14.81
C PHE A 155 -17.17 -10.23 -13.97
N SER A 156 -16.39 -9.25 -13.57
CA SER A 156 -16.84 -8.10 -12.78
C SER A 156 -16.54 -6.80 -13.53
N GLN A 157 -17.53 -5.92 -13.57
CA GLN A 157 -17.42 -4.59 -14.19
C GLN A 157 -17.77 -3.51 -13.18
N VAL A 158 -17.03 -2.42 -13.23
CA VAL A 158 -17.28 -1.22 -12.43
C VAL A 158 -18.25 -0.30 -13.14
N ASN A 159 -19.29 0.12 -12.46
CA ASN A 159 -20.19 1.18 -12.87
C ASN A 159 -20.20 2.31 -11.84
N THR A 160 -20.52 3.51 -12.27
CA THR A 160 -20.62 4.66 -11.38
C THR A 160 -21.98 5.32 -11.49
N ARG A 161 -22.47 5.88 -10.36
CA ARG A 161 -23.68 6.68 -10.26
C ARG A 161 -24.97 6.00 -10.75
N GLY A 162 -25.03 4.68 -10.75
CA GLY A 162 -26.24 3.93 -11.13
C GLY A 162 -26.56 3.88 -12.62
N PHE A 163 -25.70 4.34 -13.49
CA PHE A 163 -25.93 4.35 -14.94
C PHE A 163 -25.33 3.13 -15.67
N GLY A 164 -25.19 2.02 -14.97
CA GLY A 164 -24.64 0.80 -15.52
C GLY A 164 -25.58 0.06 -16.45
N THR A 165 -25.05 -0.37 -17.60
CA THR A 165 -25.65 -1.39 -18.46
C THR A 165 -24.84 -2.67 -18.35
N ALA A 166 -25.36 -3.78 -18.88
CA ALA A 166 -24.64 -5.07 -18.89
C ALA A 166 -23.28 -5.01 -19.58
N TYR A 167 -23.12 -4.09 -20.53
CA TYR A 167 -21.90 -3.91 -21.31
C TYR A 167 -21.08 -2.67 -20.90
N ASN A 168 -21.53 -1.93 -19.90
CA ASN A 168 -20.85 -0.74 -19.35
C ASN A 168 -20.27 0.23 -20.39
N GLU A 169 -21.02 0.50 -21.44
CA GLU A 169 -20.66 1.51 -22.44
C GLU A 169 -20.54 2.89 -21.78
N GLY A 170 -19.52 3.66 -22.18
CA GLY A 170 -19.29 5.00 -21.67
C GLY A 170 -18.52 5.08 -20.36
N PHE A 171 -18.02 3.96 -19.87
CA PHE A 171 -17.07 3.88 -18.75
C PHE A 171 -15.73 3.35 -19.25
N VAL A 172 -14.66 4.13 -19.09
CA VAL A 172 -13.33 3.78 -19.61
C VAL A 172 -12.46 3.20 -18.51
N THR A 173 -11.84 2.08 -18.77
CA THR A 173 -10.79 1.52 -17.91
C THR A 173 -9.44 1.72 -18.56
N MET A 174 -8.49 2.24 -17.80
CA MET A 174 -7.13 2.50 -18.23
C MET A 174 -6.13 1.81 -17.30
N VAL A 175 -5.05 1.31 -17.88
CA VAL A 175 -3.89 0.80 -17.14
C VAL A 175 -2.67 1.61 -17.59
N ASP A 176 -2.03 2.30 -16.68
CA ASP A 176 -0.87 3.19 -16.95
C ASP A 176 -1.11 4.17 -18.12
N GLY A 177 -2.32 4.70 -18.20
CA GLY A 177 -2.73 5.61 -19.25
C GLY A 177 -3.16 4.96 -20.58
N MET A 178 -3.07 3.63 -20.70
CA MET A 178 -3.52 2.89 -21.86
C MET A 178 -4.98 2.44 -21.68
N ASN A 179 -5.82 2.71 -22.68
CA ASN A 179 -7.20 2.28 -22.69
C ASN A 179 -7.27 0.75 -22.89
N THR A 180 -7.98 0.05 -22.00
CA THR A 180 -8.15 -1.41 -22.00
C THR A 180 -9.52 -1.85 -22.53
N GLN A 181 -10.29 -0.95 -23.13
CA GLN A 181 -11.56 -1.34 -23.76
C GLN A 181 -11.34 -2.32 -24.89
N ALA A 182 -12.30 -3.21 -25.09
CA ALA A 182 -12.29 -4.12 -26.22
C ALA A 182 -12.46 -3.31 -27.54
N PRO A 183 -11.47 -3.32 -28.45
CA PRO A 183 -11.46 -2.43 -29.63
C PRO A 183 -12.67 -2.57 -30.53
N VAL A 184 -13.26 -3.78 -30.59
CA VAL A 184 -14.39 -4.09 -31.49
C VAL A 184 -15.73 -3.76 -30.83
N PHE A 185 -15.80 -3.87 -29.50
CA PHE A 185 -17.07 -3.79 -28.79
C PHE A 185 -17.25 -2.45 -28.03
N GLY A 186 -16.18 -1.67 -27.87
CA GLY A 186 -16.25 -0.35 -27.23
C GLY A 186 -16.64 -0.36 -25.75
N PHE A 187 -16.54 -1.50 -25.06
CA PHE A 187 -16.84 -1.59 -23.63
C PHE A 187 -15.64 -2.05 -22.79
N ALA A 188 -15.66 -1.68 -21.53
CA ALA A 188 -14.65 -2.11 -20.58
C ALA A 188 -14.76 -3.61 -20.30
N VAL A 189 -13.64 -4.34 -20.44
CA VAL A 189 -13.59 -5.79 -20.20
C VAL A 189 -13.50 -6.17 -18.73
N GLY A 190 -13.69 -5.20 -17.85
CA GLY A 190 -13.70 -5.42 -16.41
C GLY A 190 -12.38 -5.99 -15.90
N ASN A 191 -12.48 -7.01 -15.06
CA ASN A 191 -11.34 -7.71 -14.48
C ASN A 191 -10.76 -8.84 -15.37
N LEU A 192 -11.27 -9.07 -16.57
CA LEU A 192 -10.76 -10.11 -17.47
C LEU A 192 -9.41 -9.77 -18.08
N ILE A 193 -9.13 -8.48 -18.26
CA ILE A 193 -7.86 -7.98 -18.79
C ILE A 193 -7.38 -6.89 -17.86
N GLY A 194 -6.20 -7.05 -17.30
CA GLY A 194 -5.63 -6.06 -16.38
C GLY A 194 -4.39 -6.58 -15.68
N LEU A 195 -4.00 -5.85 -14.66
CA LEU A 195 -2.86 -6.18 -13.81
C LEU A 195 -3.29 -7.19 -12.75
N ASN A 196 -2.36 -8.09 -12.42
CA ASN A 196 -2.49 -8.87 -11.19
C ASN A 196 -2.48 -7.90 -9.99
N GLU A 197 -3.23 -8.19 -8.95
CA GLU A 197 -3.32 -7.33 -7.75
C GLU A 197 -1.95 -7.05 -7.09
N LEU A 198 -0.99 -7.98 -7.23
CA LEU A 198 0.39 -7.78 -6.75
C LEU A 198 1.09 -6.63 -7.46
N ASP A 199 0.67 -6.32 -8.68
CA ASP A 199 1.27 -5.29 -9.53
C ASP A 199 0.50 -3.97 -9.50
N VAL A 200 -0.67 -3.93 -8.89
CA VAL A 200 -1.46 -2.70 -8.74
C VAL A 200 -0.91 -1.87 -7.58
N GLU A 201 -0.60 -0.60 -7.84
CA GLU A 201 -0.21 0.40 -6.85
C GLU A 201 -1.43 1.13 -6.30
N SER A 202 -2.28 1.61 -7.20
CA SER A 202 -3.51 2.32 -6.84
C SER A 202 -4.53 2.29 -7.98
N VAL A 203 -5.78 2.50 -7.62
CA VAL A 203 -6.87 2.68 -8.56
C VAL A 203 -7.51 4.03 -8.28
N GLU A 204 -7.61 4.87 -9.30
CA GLU A 204 -8.32 6.14 -9.25
C GLU A 204 -9.62 6.03 -10.03
N LEU A 205 -10.71 6.44 -9.40
CA LEU A 205 -12.05 6.45 -9.97
C LEU A 205 -12.54 7.88 -10.09
N LEU A 206 -12.89 8.28 -11.29
CA LEU A 206 -13.53 9.55 -11.57
C LEU A 206 -14.98 9.26 -11.99
N PRO A 207 -15.95 9.38 -11.09
CA PRO A 207 -17.34 9.13 -11.39
C PRO A 207 -17.97 10.30 -12.13
N GLY A 208 -18.61 10.03 -13.26
CA GLY A 208 -19.28 11.03 -14.08
C GLY A 208 -18.52 11.36 -15.34
N SER A 209 -18.92 12.44 -16.04
CA SER A 209 -18.36 12.75 -17.36
C SER A 209 -16.92 13.19 -17.30
N ALA A 210 -16.05 12.45 -17.99
CA ALA A 210 -14.64 12.73 -18.17
C ALA A 210 -14.27 12.91 -19.67
N SER A 211 -15.28 13.07 -20.53
CA SER A 211 -15.11 13.11 -21.97
C SER A 211 -14.16 14.19 -22.48
N ALA A 212 -14.11 15.33 -21.79
CA ALA A 212 -13.21 16.44 -22.15
C ALA A 212 -11.73 16.05 -22.07
N LEU A 213 -11.37 15.12 -21.18
CA LEU A 213 -9.99 14.71 -20.94
C LEU A 213 -9.65 13.36 -21.60
N TYR A 214 -10.63 12.47 -21.68
CA TYR A 214 -10.41 11.07 -22.01
C TYR A 214 -11.17 10.58 -23.25
N GLY A 215 -11.82 11.49 -23.97
CA GLY A 215 -12.53 11.18 -25.20
C GLY A 215 -14.01 10.84 -25.01
N MET A 216 -14.72 10.71 -26.11
CA MET A 216 -16.19 10.58 -26.13
C MET A 216 -16.72 9.37 -25.36
N ASP A 217 -15.94 8.31 -25.28
CA ASP A 217 -16.36 7.07 -24.59
C ASP A 217 -16.31 7.17 -23.05
N ALA A 218 -15.83 8.30 -22.49
CA ALA A 218 -15.73 8.51 -21.05
C ALA A 218 -16.85 9.37 -20.48
N TYR A 219 -18.09 9.19 -20.92
CA TYR A 219 -19.20 10.04 -20.47
C TYR A 219 -19.87 9.57 -19.16
N LYS A 220 -19.61 8.35 -18.70
CA LYS A 220 -20.08 7.83 -17.41
C LYS A 220 -19.02 7.85 -16.34
N GLY A 221 -17.76 7.86 -16.71
CA GLY A 221 -16.63 7.87 -15.79
C GLY A 221 -15.43 7.14 -16.33
N ILE A 222 -14.35 7.19 -15.53
CA ILE A 222 -13.15 6.42 -15.82
C ILE A 222 -12.63 5.73 -14.55
N MET A 223 -11.94 4.63 -14.76
CA MET A 223 -11.10 3.97 -13.78
C MET A 223 -9.68 3.92 -14.34
N SER A 224 -8.75 4.51 -13.62
CA SER A 224 -7.33 4.48 -13.93
C SER A 224 -6.59 3.60 -12.93
N ILE A 225 -5.96 2.55 -13.41
CA ILE A 225 -5.16 1.62 -12.62
C ILE A 225 -3.70 1.98 -12.85
N LYS A 226 -2.97 2.23 -11.77
CA LYS A 226 -1.54 2.49 -11.79
C LYS A 226 -0.80 1.22 -11.38
N SER A 227 0.20 0.81 -12.17
CA SER A 227 1.07 -0.30 -11.83
C SER A 227 2.20 0.11 -10.88
N LYS A 228 2.71 -0.87 -10.13
CA LYS A 228 3.88 -0.68 -9.28
C LYS A 228 5.14 -0.50 -10.11
N SER A 229 5.84 0.59 -9.88
CA SER A 229 7.16 0.82 -10.47
C SER A 229 8.19 -0.20 -9.94
N PRO A 230 8.95 -0.89 -10.80
CA PRO A 230 10.04 -1.75 -10.34
C PRO A 230 11.18 -0.98 -9.66
N PHE A 231 11.25 0.35 -9.84
CA PHE A 231 12.24 1.21 -9.19
C PHE A 231 11.91 1.50 -7.72
N GLU A 232 10.62 1.52 -7.37
CA GLU A 232 10.12 1.81 -6.03
C GLU A 232 9.73 0.54 -5.27
N HIS A 233 9.37 -0.51 -6.00
CA HIS A 233 8.86 -1.77 -5.45
C HIS A 233 9.68 -2.96 -5.97
N GLU A 234 10.96 -3.01 -5.61
CA GLU A 234 11.82 -4.16 -5.91
C GLU A 234 11.51 -5.36 -5.01
N GLY A 235 11.86 -6.54 -5.48
CA GLY A 235 11.78 -7.78 -4.71
C GLY A 235 10.83 -8.82 -5.29
N ILE A 236 10.57 -9.82 -4.47
CA ILE A 236 9.64 -10.91 -4.78
C ILE A 236 8.47 -10.80 -3.84
N SER A 237 7.28 -10.78 -4.38
CA SER A 237 6.03 -10.85 -3.62
C SER A 237 5.11 -11.92 -4.19
N GLY A 238 4.31 -12.52 -3.34
CA GLY A 238 3.38 -13.54 -3.78
C GLY A 238 2.24 -13.73 -2.80
N TYR A 239 1.16 -14.32 -3.25
CA TYR A 239 0.06 -14.76 -2.42
C TYR A 239 -0.40 -16.16 -2.81
N TYR A 240 -1.02 -16.81 -1.86
CA TYR A 240 -1.77 -18.04 -2.04
C TYR A 240 -3.11 -17.91 -1.33
N ARG A 241 -4.19 -18.16 -2.04
CA ARG A 241 -5.55 -18.17 -1.51
C ARG A 241 -6.20 -19.51 -1.79
N SER A 242 -6.97 -19.98 -0.84
CA SER A 242 -7.83 -21.14 -0.99
C SER A 242 -9.13 -20.90 -0.27
N GLY A 243 -10.22 -21.32 -0.84
CA GLY A 243 -11.53 -21.14 -0.25
C GLY A 243 -12.58 -22.03 -0.88
N THR A 244 -13.81 -21.87 -0.43
CA THR A 244 -14.98 -22.56 -0.97
C THR A 244 -16.04 -21.53 -1.33
N THR A 245 -16.64 -21.66 -2.50
CA THR A 245 -17.83 -20.91 -2.86
C THR A 245 -19.05 -21.54 -2.18
N GLN A 246 -19.85 -20.73 -1.52
CA GLN A 246 -21.14 -21.14 -0.98
C GLN A 246 -22.25 -20.61 -1.88
N GLN A 247 -22.91 -21.51 -2.58
CA GLN A 247 -24.06 -21.15 -3.43
C GLN A 247 -25.28 -21.97 -3.04
N GLU A 248 -26.44 -21.34 -2.99
CA GLU A 248 -27.72 -22.03 -2.70
C GLU A 248 -28.08 -23.06 -3.78
N VAL A 249 -27.68 -22.79 -5.02
CA VAL A 249 -27.91 -23.68 -6.16
C VAL A 249 -26.56 -24.01 -6.82
N GLY A 250 -26.15 -25.27 -6.80
CA GLY A 250 -24.92 -25.73 -7.45
C GLY A 250 -23.85 -26.30 -6.53
N GLY A 251 -24.06 -26.24 -5.19
CA GLY A 251 -23.16 -26.82 -4.20
C GLY A 251 -21.90 -25.97 -3.94
N ASN A 252 -21.07 -26.45 -3.04
CA ASN A 252 -19.82 -25.79 -2.63
C ASN A 252 -18.69 -26.25 -3.53
N ASN A 253 -18.03 -25.34 -4.21
CA ASN A 253 -16.84 -25.61 -5.02
C ASN A 253 -15.60 -25.03 -4.35
N ALA A 254 -14.53 -25.81 -4.27
CA ALA A 254 -13.23 -25.33 -3.83
C ALA A 254 -12.57 -24.50 -4.94
N PHE A 255 -11.94 -23.40 -4.57
CA PHE A 255 -11.06 -22.66 -5.46
C PHE A 255 -9.67 -22.52 -4.86
N THR A 256 -8.67 -22.36 -5.71
CA THR A 256 -7.31 -22.06 -5.34
C THR A 256 -6.77 -21.03 -6.31
N ASP A 257 -6.19 -19.97 -5.76
CA ASP A 257 -5.58 -18.88 -6.52
C ASP A 257 -4.19 -18.59 -5.95
N PHE A 258 -3.25 -18.31 -6.82
CA PHE A 258 -1.92 -17.89 -6.42
C PHE A 258 -1.36 -16.87 -7.40
N GLY A 259 -0.54 -15.97 -6.90
CA GLY A 259 0.17 -15.00 -7.70
C GLY A 259 1.61 -14.84 -7.25
N ILE A 260 2.48 -14.52 -8.19
CA ILE A 260 3.88 -14.18 -7.94
C ILE A 260 4.24 -12.94 -8.75
N ARG A 261 4.95 -12.03 -8.11
CA ARG A 261 5.56 -10.85 -8.74
C ARG A 261 7.04 -10.84 -8.43
N ILE A 262 7.85 -10.67 -9.47
CA ILE A 262 9.30 -10.52 -9.35
C ILE A 262 9.65 -9.21 -10.04
N ALA A 263 10.25 -8.28 -9.30
CA ALA A 263 10.69 -7.00 -9.82
C ALA A 263 12.13 -6.72 -9.40
N LYS A 264 12.94 -6.29 -10.35
CA LYS A 264 14.32 -5.92 -10.11
C LYS A 264 14.71 -4.76 -11.02
N LYS A 265 15.29 -3.75 -10.42
CA LYS A 265 15.95 -2.68 -11.15
C LYS A 265 17.25 -3.22 -11.78
N LEU A 266 17.34 -3.25 -13.09
CA LEU A 266 18.51 -3.74 -13.81
C LEU A 266 19.54 -2.65 -14.03
N SER A 267 19.12 -1.38 -14.10
CA SER A 267 19.97 -0.19 -14.21
C SER A 267 19.16 1.04 -13.80
N ASP A 268 19.78 2.22 -13.78
CA ASP A 268 19.06 3.47 -13.47
C ASP A 268 18.01 3.87 -14.53
N LYS A 269 17.94 3.13 -15.63
CA LYS A 269 16.99 3.37 -16.72
C LYS A 269 16.06 2.19 -16.99
N TRP A 270 16.41 0.99 -16.50
CA TRP A 270 15.67 -0.26 -16.72
C TRP A 270 15.61 -1.11 -15.46
#